data_0ef6b577d869e98c9892098bf3cc82d2
#
_entry.id   0ef6b577d869e98c9892098bf3cc82d2
#
_cell.length_a   1.000
_cell.length_b   1.000
_cell.length_c   1.000
_cell.angle_alpha   90.00
_cell.angle_beta   90.00
_cell.angle_gamma   90.00
#
_symmetry.space_group_name_H-M   'P 1'
#
loop_
_entity.id
_entity.type
_entity.pdbx_description
1 polymer ?
#
loop_
_entity_poly.entity_id
_entity_poly.type
_entity_poly.pdbx_seq_one_letter_code
_entity_poly.pdbx_strand_id
1 'polypeptide(L)'
;PAQITAALLVTLGLGFWTLAAASAQDEAPAGVVNYTRIDATVACAGATPAEAMPALKELGFASVINFRTSEENGANIEASQTAARTAGLNYIHIPFRAPTPEKTEEFLAAISDTANQPAYIHCASANRVGAMWFIKRVKQDGWDTDRAMAEAETIGLRSEQLKEFAVNYVTTR
;
A
#
# COMPACT_ATOMS: atom_id res chain seq x y z
N PRO A 1 -29.37 -73.34 1.53
CA PRO A 1 -28.14 -72.62 1.75
C PRO A 1 -28.28 -71.18 1.19
N ALA A 2 -28.29 -70.26 2.11
CA ALA A 2 -28.45 -68.86 1.79
C ALA A 2 -27.04 -68.23 1.57
N GLN A 3 -26.86 -67.58 0.43
CA GLN A 3 -25.65 -66.81 0.14
C GLN A 3 -25.89 -65.38 0.59
N ILE A 4 -25.07 -64.90 1.55
CA ILE A 4 -25.02 -63.52 2.04
C ILE A 4 -24.00 -62.76 1.19
N THR A 5 -24.47 -61.86 0.36
CA THR A 5 -23.62 -60.97 -0.43
C THR A 5 -23.33 -59.74 0.42
N ALA A 6 -22.09 -59.59 0.85
CA ALA A 6 -21.63 -58.37 1.57
C ALA A 6 -21.34 -57.26 0.55
N ALA A 7 -22.09 -56.16 0.63
CA ALA A 7 -21.83 -54.94 -0.14
C ALA A 7 -20.80 -54.10 0.59
N LEU A 8 -19.65 -53.89 -0.06
CA LEU A 8 -18.57 -53.02 0.43
C LEU A 8 -18.87 -51.56 0.04
N LEU A 9 -19.29 -50.75 0.99
CA LEU A 9 -19.45 -49.31 0.81
C LEU A 9 -18.07 -48.63 0.90
N VAL A 10 -17.54 -48.23 -0.26
CA VAL A 10 -16.35 -47.37 -0.33
C VAL A 10 -16.81 -45.94 -0.20
N THR A 11 -16.59 -45.32 0.95
CA THR A 11 -16.77 -43.88 1.18
C THR A 11 -15.54 -43.14 0.68
N LEU A 12 -15.63 -42.51 -0.53
CA LEU A 12 -14.63 -41.52 -0.97
C LEU A 12 -14.76 -40.27 -0.13
N GLY A 13 -13.86 -40.10 0.83
CA GLY A 13 -13.68 -38.86 1.55
C GLY A 13 -13.02 -37.81 0.64
N LEU A 14 -13.80 -36.87 0.09
CA LEU A 14 -13.29 -35.66 -0.53
C LEU A 14 -12.71 -34.74 0.57
N GLY A 15 -11.43 -34.89 0.82
CA GLY A 15 -10.68 -33.94 1.68
C GLY A 15 -10.62 -32.57 0.97
N PHE A 16 -11.42 -31.61 1.43
CA PHE A 16 -11.23 -30.21 1.10
C PHE A 16 -9.93 -29.73 1.76
N TRP A 17 -8.86 -29.71 0.98
CA TRP A 17 -7.67 -28.99 1.36
C TRP A 17 -7.94 -27.51 1.14
N THR A 18 -8.34 -26.81 2.20
CA THR A 18 -8.29 -25.34 2.20
C THR A 18 -6.82 -24.95 2.22
N LEU A 19 -6.28 -24.55 1.06
CA LEU A 19 -5.05 -23.78 1.03
C LEU A 19 -5.36 -22.46 1.75
N ALA A 20 -4.98 -22.37 3.02
CA ALA A 20 -4.78 -21.09 3.67
C ALA A 20 -3.64 -20.42 2.89
N ALA A 21 -3.96 -19.47 2.03
CA ALA A 21 -2.99 -18.53 1.50
C ALA A 21 -2.45 -17.76 2.71
N ALA A 22 -1.34 -18.22 3.27
CA ALA A 22 -0.52 -17.38 4.12
C ALA A 22 -0.16 -16.18 3.24
N SER A 23 -0.65 -14.99 3.59
CA SER A 23 -0.14 -13.75 3.04
C SER A 23 1.34 -13.68 3.45
N ALA A 24 2.21 -14.10 2.55
CA ALA A 24 3.61 -13.80 2.69
C ALA A 24 3.68 -12.27 2.77
N GLN A 25 4.09 -11.76 3.93
CA GLN A 25 4.49 -10.37 4.02
C GLN A 25 5.67 -10.26 3.05
N ASP A 26 5.48 -9.57 1.93
CA ASP A 26 6.54 -9.36 0.96
C ASP A 26 7.73 -8.76 1.70
N GLU A 27 8.91 -9.35 1.50
CA GLU A 27 10.13 -8.77 2.04
C GLU A 27 10.35 -7.40 1.39
N ALA A 28 10.71 -6.42 2.22
CA ALA A 28 10.96 -5.07 1.74
C ALA A 28 12.08 -5.08 0.69
N PRO A 29 11.94 -4.42 -0.46
CA PRO A 29 13.05 -4.28 -1.40
C PRO A 29 14.26 -3.61 -0.77
N ALA A 30 15.45 -3.97 -1.23
CA ALA A 30 16.70 -3.47 -0.67
C ALA A 30 16.75 -1.93 -0.63
N GLY A 31 17.13 -1.37 0.50
CA GLY A 31 17.23 0.07 0.74
C GLY A 31 15.92 0.80 1.00
N VAL A 32 14.79 0.12 0.95
CA VAL A 32 13.48 0.70 1.31
C VAL A 32 13.33 0.81 2.82
N VAL A 33 12.88 1.96 3.28
CA VAL A 33 12.69 2.27 4.71
C VAL A 33 11.21 2.16 5.08
N ASN A 34 10.91 1.57 6.24
CA ASN A 34 9.55 1.49 6.79
C ASN A 34 8.51 0.93 5.79
N TYR A 35 8.83 -0.18 5.15
CA TYR A 35 7.91 -0.87 4.25
C TYR A 35 6.79 -1.56 5.02
N THR A 36 5.56 -1.36 4.59
CA THR A 36 4.37 -2.01 5.14
C THR A 36 3.43 -2.41 4.00
N ARG A 37 3.25 -3.69 3.76
CA ARG A 37 2.19 -4.18 2.87
C ARG A 37 0.86 -4.10 3.62
N ILE A 38 -0.09 -3.34 3.09
CA ILE A 38 -1.41 -3.16 3.71
C ILE A 38 -2.35 -4.27 3.28
N ASP A 39 -2.43 -4.49 1.97
CA ASP A 39 -3.25 -5.55 1.37
C ASP A 39 -2.76 -5.88 -0.05
N ALA A 40 -3.54 -6.64 -0.80
CA ALA A 40 -3.20 -7.01 -2.17
C ALA A 40 -3.09 -5.81 -3.13
N THR A 41 -3.68 -4.66 -2.79
CA THR A 41 -3.78 -3.49 -3.67
C THR A 41 -2.81 -2.36 -3.34
N VAL A 42 -2.18 -2.39 -2.13
CA VAL A 42 -1.31 -1.29 -1.72
C VAL A 42 -0.20 -1.70 -0.76
N ALA A 43 0.95 -1.06 -0.91
CA ALA A 43 1.99 -0.99 0.10
C ALA A 43 2.43 0.47 0.34
N CYS A 44 2.84 0.74 1.57
CA CYS A 44 3.28 2.04 2.06
C CYS A 44 4.72 1.97 2.51
N ALA A 45 5.50 3.04 2.28
CA ALA A 45 6.90 3.07 2.69
C ALA A 45 7.45 4.48 2.95
N GLY A 46 8.64 4.52 3.49
CA GLY A 46 9.49 5.69 3.61
C GLY A 46 10.41 5.89 2.41
N ALA A 47 11.66 6.27 2.67
CA ALA A 47 12.64 6.50 1.61
C ALA A 47 12.82 5.23 0.76
N THR A 48 12.78 5.44 -0.54
CA THR A 48 12.85 4.38 -1.55
C THR A 48 13.88 4.80 -2.60
N PRO A 49 14.97 4.06 -2.76
CA PRO A 49 15.98 4.38 -3.76
C PRO A 49 15.49 4.00 -5.17
N ALA A 50 16.07 4.65 -6.19
CA ALA A 50 15.71 4.37 -7.59
C ALA A 50 15.97 2.91 -7.98
N GLU A 51 16.97 2.31 -7.40
CA GLU A 51 17.39 0.91 -7.62
C GLU A 51 16.34 -0.11 -7.14
N ALA A 52 15.39 0.30 -6.29
CA ALA A 52 14.30 -0.56 -5.83
C ALA A 52 13.17 -0.73 -6.86
N MET A 53 13.10 0.10 -7.90
CA MET A 53 11.99 0.09 -8.86
C MET A 53 11.79 -1.25 -9.58
N PRO A 54 12.84 -1.97 -10.04
CA PRO A 54 12.67 -3.30 -10.63
C PRO A 54 12.05 -4.30 -9.67
N ALA A 55 12.50 -4.32 -8.40
CA ALA A 55 11.96 -5.22 -7.39
C ALA A 55 10.49 -4.90 -7.06
N LEU A 56 10.10 -3.62 -7.03
CA LEU A 56 8.69 -3.23 -6.89
C LEU A 56 7.84 -3.77 -8.05
N LYS A 57 8.36 -3.77 -9.27
CA LYS A 57 7.67 -4.37 -10.42
C LYS A 57 7.52 -5.88 -10.28
N GLU A 58 8.57 -6.58 -9.82
CA GLU A 58 8.55 -8.02 -9.55
C GLU A 58 7.54 -8.39 -8.45
N LEU A 59 7.36 -7.52 -7.44
CA LEU A 59 6.32 -7.63 -6.41
C LEU A 59 4.89 -7.36 -6.92
N GLY A 60 4.75 -7.07 -8.21
CA GLY A 60 3.45 -6.93 -8.89
C GLY A 60 2.85 -5.52 -8.84
N PHE A 61 3.56 -4.51 -8.35
CA PHE A 61 3.02 -3.15 -8.36
C PHE A 61 2.82 -2.62 -9.79
N ALA A 62 1.75 -1.87 -9.98
CA ALA A 62 1.44 -1.18 -11.24
C ALA A 62 1.96 0.27 -11.20
N SER A 63 1.96 0.90 -10.03
CA SER A 63 2.35 2.28 -9.88
C SER A 63 3.19 2.56 -8.65
N VAL A 64 3.90 3.70 -8.70
CA VAL A 64 4.61 4.31 -7.57
C VAL A 64 4.08 5.73 -7.38
N ILE A 65 3.57 6.05 -6.19
CA ILE A 65 3.13 7.38 -5.79
C ILE A 65 4.17 7.95 -4.83
N ASN A 66 4.84 9.05 -5.22
CA ASN A 66 5.93 9.64 -4.44
C ASN A 66 5.55 11.05 -3.93
N PHE A 67 5.61 11.25 -2.60
CA PHE A 67 5.34 12.53 -1.96
C PHE A 67 6.59 13.37 -1.67
N ARG A 68 7.80 12.87 -1.98
CA ARG A 68 9.03 13.61 -1.70
C ARG A 68 9.19 14.80 -2.64
N THR A 69 9.74 15.89 -2.10
CA THR A 69 10.17 17.03 -2.92
C THR A 69 11.60 16.83 -3.40
N SER A 70 11.99 17.50 -4.47
CA SER A 70 13.35 17.41 -5.06
C SER A 70 14.45 17.88 -4.11
N GLU A 71 14.11 18.77 -3.16
CA GLU A 71 15.06 19.35 -2.18
C GLU A 71 15.30 18.43 -0.98
N GLU A 72 14.58 17.32 -0.85
CA GLU A 72 14.81 16.38 0.23
C GLU A 72 16.06 15.54 -0.04
N ASN A 73 16.94 15.44 0.95
CA ASN A 73 18.17 14.69 0.83
C ASN A 73 17.92 13.24 0.37
N GLY A 74 18.57 12.82 -0.71
CA GLY A 74 18.43 11.48 -1.29
C GLY A 74 17.10 11.24 -2.03
N ALA A 75 16.32 12.29 -2.37
CA ALA A 75 15.06 12.14 -3.09
C ALA A 75 15.24 11.68 -4.54
N ASN A 76 16.23 12.21 -5.23
CA ASN A 76 16.59 11.93 -6.63
C ASN A 76 15.40 11.59 -7.56
N ILE A 77 14.50 12.56 -7.70
CA ILE A 77 13.19 12.37 -8.37
C ILE A 77 13.35 11.90 -9.82
N GLU A 78 14.30 12.51 -10.55
CA GLU A 78 14.54 12.19 -11.97
C GLU A 78 15.03 10.74 -12.16
N ALA A 79 15.97 10.30 -11.32
CA ALA A 79 16.47 8.92 -11.37
C ALA A 79 15.36 7.92 -11.00
N SER A 80 14.56 8.22 -9.95
CA SER A 80 13.43 7.38 -9.53
C SER A 80 12.37 7.26 -10.63
N GLN A 81 12.04 8.38 -11.28
CA GLN A 81 11.07 8.40 -12.39
C GLN A 81 11.58 7.62 -13.60
N THR A 82 12.87 7.75 -13.92
CA THR A 82 13.49 7.03 -15.04
C THR A 82 13.52 5.54 -14.76
N ALA A 83 13.95 5.12 -13.56
CA ALA A 83 13.98 3.72 -13.14
C ALA A 83 12.59 3.09 -13.13
N ALA A 84 11.58 3.80 -12.61
CA ALA A 84 10.19 3.33 -12.61
C ALA A 84 9.66 3.11 -14.03
N ARG A 85 9.86 4.06 -14.94
CA ARG A 85 9.48 3.89 -16.35
C ARG A 85 10.18 2.72 -17.02
N THR A 86 11.48 2.58 -16.78
CA THR A 86 12.27 1.46 -17.31
C THR A 86 11.77 0.11 -16.81
N ALA A 87 11.33 0.04 -15.56
CA ALA A 87 10.73 -1.14 -14.95
C ALA A 87 9.26 -1.38 -15.39
N GLY A 88 8.65 -0.45 -16.12
CA GLY A 88 7.24 -0.55 -16.53
C GLY A 88 6.24 -0.22 -15.41
N LEU A 89 6.65 0.66 -14.47
CA LEU A 89 5.79 1.23 -13.43
C LEU A 89 5.27 2.59 -13.83
N ASN A 90 4.00 2.88 -13.55
CA ASN A 90 3.47 4.23 -13.63
C ASN A 90 4.00 5.04 -12.44
N TYR A 91 4.68 6.16 -12.71
CA TYR A 91 5.26 7.00 -11.66
C TYR A 91 4.47 8.28 -11.49
N ILE A 92 3.84 8.45 -10.33
CA ILE A 92 2.98 9.57 -9.98
C ILE A 92 3.69 10.40 -8.91
N HIS A 93 4.05 11.64 -9.25
CA HIS A 93 4.77 12.53 -8.35
C HIS A 93 3.85 13.61 -7.80
N ILE A 94 3.55 13.54 -6.50
CA ILE A 94 2.69 14.49 -5.77
C ILE A 94 3.53 15.11 -4.65
N PRO A 95 4.44 16.06 -4.97
CA PRO A 95 5.38 16.58 -3.99
C PRO A 95 4.73 17.53 -3.01
N PHE A 96 4.99 17.31 -1.71
CA PHE A 96 4.66 18.25 -0.64
C PHE A 96 5.48 17.96 0.61
N ARG A 97 5.82 19.01 1.38
CA ARG A 97 6.38 18.89 2.74
C ARG A 97 5.27 18.89 3.78
N ALA A 98 4.39 19.87 3.70
CA ALA A 98 3.15 19.94 4.45
C ALA A 98 1.97 19.65 3.51
N PRO A 99 1.01 18.81 3.91
CA PRO A 99 -0.14 18.52 3.08
C PRO A 99 -1.06 19.74 2.94
N THR A 100 -1.70 19.83 1.78
CA THR A 100 -2.77 20.79 1.51
C THR A 100 -4.01 20.06 1.02
N PRO A 101 -5.20 20.67 1.07
CA PRO A 101 -6.39 20.07 0.49
C PRO A 101 -6.21 19.65 -0.96
N GLU A 102 -5.58 20.46 -1.78
CA GLU A 102 -5.35 20.20 -3.21
C GLU A 102 -4.46 18.97 -3.40
N LYS A 103 -3.37 18.84 -2.61
CA LYS A 103 -2.49 17.66 -2.68
C LYS A 103 -3.18 16.40 -2.14
N THR A 104 -4.09 16.57 -1.20
CA THR A 104 -4.92 15.46 -0.71
C THR A 104 -5.89 14.97 -1.78
N GLU A 105 -6.58 15.87 -2.48
CA GLU A 105 -7.48 15.51 -3.59
C GLU A 105 -6.71 14.84 -4.75
N GLU A 106 -5.52 15.36 -5.09
CA GLU A 106 -4.64 14.77 -6.10
C GLU A 106 -4.27 13.32 -5.74
N PHE A 107 -3.92 13.08 -4.47
CA PHE A 107 -3.64 11.73 -3.98
C PHE A 107 -4.88 10.84 -4.00
N LEU A 108 -6.02 11.32 -3.50
CA LEU A 108 -7.26 10.54 -3.46
C LEU A 108 -7.72 10.14 -4.87
N ALA A 109 -7.57 11.02 -5.85
CA ALA A 109 -7.84 10.70 -7.24
C ALA A 109 -6.87 9.63 -7.79
N ALA A 110 -5.56 9.77 -7.53
CA ALA A 110 -4.55 8.84 -8.00
C ALA A 110 -4.73 7.43 -7.44
N ILE A 111 -5.05 7.30 -6.13
CA ILE A 111 -5.20 5.99 -5.47
C ILE A 111 -6.53 5.32 -5.80
N SER A 112 -7.56 6.08 -6.18
CA SER A 112 -8.86 5.54 -6.61
C SER A 112 -8.85 4.98 -8.02
N ASP A 113 -7.91 5.41 -8.85
CA ASP A 113 -7.78 4.88 -10.21
C ASP A 113 -7.27 3.44 -10.16
N THR A 114 -8.11 2.51 -10.59
CA THR A 114 -7.78 1.08 -10.61
C THR A 114 -6.62 0.75 -11.55
N ALA A 115 -6.34 1.59 -12.56
CA ALA A 115 -5.17 1.43 -13.42
C ALA A 115 -3.85 1.63 -12.68
N ASN A 116 -3.86 2.30 -11.52
CA ASN A 116 -2.71 2.48 -10.66
C ASN A 116 -2.51 1.35 -9.63
N GLN A 117 -3.39 0.38 -9.56
CA GLN A 117 -3.34 -0.68 -8.56
C GLN A 117 -2.75 -1.97 -9.12
N PRO A 118 -1.95 -2.71 -8.32
CA PRO A 118 -1.50 -2.42 -6.96
C PRO A 118 -0.56 -1.20 -6.91
N ALA A 119 -0.79 -0.29 -5.95
CA ALA A 119 -0.03 0.94 -5.80
C ALA A 119 1.04 0.84 -4.70
N TYR A 120 2.21 1.39 -4.95
CA TYR A 120 3.26 1.58 -3.95
C TYR A 120 3.37 3.07 -3.63
N ILE A 121 3.17 3.43 -2.34
CA ILE A 121 3.14 4.82 -1.90
C ILE A 121 4.32 5.09 -0.98
N HIS A 122 5.10 6.14 -1.25
CA HIS A 122 6.24 6.46 -0.39
C HIS A 122 6.48 7.95 -0.18
N CYS A 123 7.20 8.24 0.90
CA CYS A 123 7.78 9.55 1.19
C CYS A 123 9.20 9.40 1.77
N ALA A 124 9.62 10.20 2.75
CA ALA A 124 10.91 10.04 3.41
C ALA A 124 10.91 9.03 4.55
N SER A 125 9.83 8.98 5.36
CA SER A 125 9.75 8.20 6.60
C SER A 125 8.42 7.48 6.81
N ALA A 126 7.58 7.40 5.78
CA ALA A 126 6.20 6.92 5.81
C ALA A 126 5.20 7.81 6.59
N ASN A 127 5.64 8.91 7.22
CA ASN A 127 4.78 9.80 8.01
C ASN A 127 3.67 10.45 7.18
N ARG A 128 4.05 11.08 6.04
CA ARG A 128 3.09 11.69 5.09
C ARG A 128 2.18 10.64 4.47
N VAL A 129 2.73 9.46 4.19
CA VAL A 129 1.97 8.34 3.64
C VAL A 129 0.88 7.93 4.62
N GLY A 130 1.20 7.74 5.90
CA GLY A 130 0.23 7.39 6.92
C GLY A 130 -0.91 8.42 7.05
N ALA A 131 -0.58 9.72 7.01
CA ALA A 131 -1.59 10.78 7.09
C ALA A 131 -2.55 10.76 5.87
N MET A 132 -2.02 10.62 4.66
CA MET A 132 -2.83 10.52 3.44
C MET A 132 -3.65 9.24 3.41
N TRP A 133 -3.09 8.14 3.90
CA TRP A 133 -3.79 6.86 3.98
C TRP A 133 -4.93 6.88 5.00
N PHE A 134 -4.74 7.52 6.16
CA PHE A 134 -5.83 7.78 7.10
C PHE A 134 -7.01 8.49 6.42
N ILE A 135 -6.74 9.56 5.69
CA ILE A 135 -7.79 10.31 4.99
C ILE A 135 -8.52 9.42 3.97
N LYS A 136 -7.76 8.64 3.21
CA LYS A 136 -8.32 7.68 2.23
C LYS A 136 -9.24 6.66 2.89
N ARG A 137 -8.82 6.07 4.02
CA ARG A 137 -9.63 5.09 4.74
C ARG A 137 -10.95 5.68 5.24
N VAL A 138 -10.91 6.90 5.78
CA VAL A 138 -12.12 7.56 6.28
C VAL A 138 -13.02 8.05 5.13
N LYS A 139 -12.45 8.76 4.14
CA LYS A 139 -13.24 9.42 3.09
C LYS A 139 -13.73 8.51 1.99
N GLN A 140 -12.98 7.49 1.64
CA GLN A 140 -13.29 6.60 0.50
C GLN A 140 -13.74 5.21 0.95
N ASP A 141 -13.15 4.66 2.03
CA ASP A 141 -13.49 3.33 2.50
C ASP A 141 -14.55 3.33 3.61
N GLY A 142 -14.92 4.52 4.13
CA GLY A 142 -15.95 4.66 5.18
C GLY A 142 -15.54 4.10 6.54
N TRP A 143 -14.23 4.01 6.81
CA TRP A 143 -13.75 3.55 8.11
C TRP A 143 -13.99 4.59 9.20
N ASP A 144 -14.22 4.11 10.42
CA ASP A 144 -14.15 4.98 11.60
C ASP A 144 -12.72 5.51 11.80
N THR A 145 -12.66 6.66 12.47
CA THR A 145 -11.39 7.38 12.65
C THR A 145 -10.39 6.65 13.52
N ASP A 146 -10.84 5.89 14.52
CA ASP A 146 -9.94 5.19 15.44
C ASP A 146 -9.25 4.03 14.74
N ARG A 147 -9.99 3.25 13.96
CA ARG A 147 -9.45 2.17 13.13
C ARG A 147 -8.49 2.71 12.07
N ALA A 148 -8.87 3.78 11.38
CA ALA A 148 -8.04 4.39 10.35
C ALA A 148 -6.74 4.96 10.94
N MET A 149 -6.80 5.56 12.14
CA MET A 149 -5.63 6.10 12.82
C MET A 149 -4.67 4.99 13.27
N ALA A 150 -5.19 3.90 13.81
CA ALA A 150 -4.36 2.75 14.20
C ALA A 150 -3.58 2.16 13.02
N GLU A 151 -4.21 2.03 11.83
CA GLU A 151 -3.51 1.59 10.62
C GLU A 151 -2.48 2.61 10.14
N ALA A 152 -2.82 3.90 10.14
CA ALA A 152 -1.90 4.98 9.76
C ALA A 152 -0.66 5.05 10.66
N GLU A 153 -0.83 4.82 11.95
CA GLU A 153 0.29 4.72 12.90
C GLU A 153 1.14 3.46 12.66
N THR A 154 0.55 2.36 12.27
CA THR A 154 1.29 1.16 11.86
C THR A 154 2.13 1.43 10.61
N ILE A 155 1.63 2.20 9.65
CA ILE A 155 2.37 2.65 8.46
C ILE A 155 3.56 3.53 8.83
N GLY A 156 3.41 4.41 9.82
CA GLY A 156 4.50 5.29 10.25
C GLY A 156 4.07 6.72 10.57
N LEU A 157 2.77 7.00 10.71
CA LEU A 157 2.29 8.31 11.15
C LEU A 157 2.66 8.55 12.62
N ARG A 158 3.53 9.55 12.85
CA ARG A 158 4.02 9.93 14.20
C ARG A 158 3.92 11.42 14.47
N SER A 159 3.90 12.25 13.40
CA SER A 159 3.86 13.71 13.50
C SER A 159 2.49 14.19 13.95
N GLU A 160 2.42 14.88 15.08
CA GLU A 160 1.16 15.46 15.58
C GLU A 160 0.57 16.48 14.59
N GLN A 161 1.41 17.27 13.92
CA GLN A 161 0.95 18.21 12.89
C GLN A 161 0.28 17.50 11.71
N LEU A 162 0.81 16.36 11.28
CA LEU A 162 0.19 15.57 10.21
C LEU A 162 -1.09 14.88 10.67
N LYS A 163 -1.16 14.42 11.91
CA LYS A 163 -2.38 13.87 12.52
C LYS A 163 -3.48 14.93 12.59
N GLU A 164 -3.13 16.12 13.09
CA GLU A 164 -4.06 17.23 13.18
C GLU A 164 -4.61 17.63 11.80
N PHE A 165 -3.76 17.78 10.80
CA PHE A 165 -4.20 18.04 9.44
C PHE A 165 -5.17 16.95 8.94
N ALA A 166 -4.81 15.68 9.11
CA ALA A 166 -5.60 14.55 8.60
C ALA A 166 -6.98 14.46 9.28
N VAL A 167 -7.03 14.63 10.60
CA VAL A 167 -8.30 14.65 11.35
C VAL A 167 -9.15 15.86 10.96
N ASN A 168 -8.57 17.06 10.88
CA ASN A 168 -9.29 18.25 10.46
C ASN A 168 -9.87 18.11 9.04
N TYR A 169 -9.09 17.52 8.12
CA TYR A 169 -9.55 17.31 6.75
C TYR A 169 -10.82 16.44 6.69
N VAL A 170 -10.87 15.34 7.44
CA VAL A 170 -12.02 14.41 7.38
C VAL A 170 -13.23 14.90 8.15
N THR A 171 -13.04 15.81 9.12
CA THR A 171 -14.14 16.37 9.93
C THR A 171 -14.76 17.63 9.33
N THR A 172 -14.03 18.37 8.49
CA THR A 172 -14.48 19.66 7.94
C THR A 172 -14.89 19.61 6.47
N ARG A 173 -14.63 18.52 5.79
CA ARG A 173 -14.90 18.28 4.37
C ARG A 173 -15.57 16.93 4.15
#